data_c736264fca5e5f907782562105c80bda
#
_entry.id   c736264fca5e5f907782562105c80bda
#
_cell.length_a   1.000
_cell.length_b   1.000
_cell.length_c   1.000
_cell.angle_alpha   90.00
_cell.angle_beta   90.00
_cell.angle_gamma   90.00
#
_symmetry.space_group_name_H-M   'P 1'
#
loop_
_entity.id
_entity.type
_entity.pdbx_description
1 polymer ?
#
loop_
_entity_poly.entity_id
_entity_poly.type
_entity_poly.pdbx_seq_one_letter_code
_entity_poly.pdbx_strand_id
1 'polypeptide(L)'
;EDGTRQEAPTSATEPTYSEDEIIETAAAFFGVTAETMGEAVHEVFSSYGEPNAFIQGEEGSGAIIIGARYGSGTLVMKSGPTANVFWQGPSAGWDFGGDAAKVFTLVYDLPDAGSIYQRFPGVSGSAFFIGGIGVNYHQRGDIILAPMRAGVGLRLGANIGYLNFRRERD
;
A
#
# COMPACT_ATOMS: atom_id res chain seq x y z
N GLU A 1 13.20 31.37 21.86
CA GLU A 1 12.74 30.87 21.83
C GLU A 1 12.47 30.26 21.38
N ASP A 2 12.56 30.61 21.45
CA ASP A 2 12.01 30.01 21.08
C ASP A 2 11.60 29.39 20.45
N GLY A 3 11.65 29.76 20.46
CA GLY A 3 10.89 29.21 19.98
C GLY A 3 10.76 28.61 19.25
N THR A 4 10.94 28.95 19.18
CA THR A 4 10.57 28.40 18.61
C THR A 4 10.43 27.60 18.00
N ARG A 5 10.37 27.80 18.12
CA ARG A 5 9.98 27.04 17.66
C ARG A 5 9.63 26.45 16.82
N GLN A 6 9.68 26.77 16.51
CA GLN A 6 9.16 26.18 15.87
C GLN A 6 8.96 25.52 15.00
N GLU A 7 9.05 25.69 14.81
CA GLU A 7 8.64 25.05 14.17
C GLU A 7 8.30 24.40 13.36
N ALA A 8 8.35 24.58 13.19
CA ALA A 8 7.86 23.98 12.57
C ALA A 8 7.62 23.31 12.08
N PRO A 9 7.40 23.29 12.05
CA PRO A 9 6.98 22.62 11.65
C PRO A 9 6.43 21.97 11.30
N THR A 10 6.21 22.18 11.49
CA THR A 10 5.39 21.66 11.15
C THR A 10 4.97 20.66 10.36
N SER A 11 4.86 20.70 9.54
CA SER A 11 4.56 19.68 8.61
C SER A 11 5.13 18.41 9.06
N ALA A 12 6.29 18.54 9.43
CA ALA A 12 6.98 17.42 9.96
C ALA A 12 6.28 16.88 11.19
N THR A 13 5.17 17.47 11.50
CA THR A 13 4.43 17.07 12.68
C THR A 13 3.55 15.86 12.44
N GLU A 14 3.36 15.47 11.19
CA GLU A 14 2.56 14.31 10.93
C GLU A 14 3.31 13.05 11.37
N PRO A 15 2.75 12.21 12.26
CA PRO A 15 3.44 11.01 12.70
C PRO A 15 3.55 9.98 11.57
N THR A 16 4.68 9.31 11.52
CA THR A 16 4.96 8.31 10.50
C THR A 16 5.44 7.02 11.15
N TYR A 17 5.35 5.93 10.38
CA TYR A 17 5.84 4.63 10.81
C TYR A 17 7.30 4.50 10.44
N SER A 18 8.11 3.96 11.38
CA SER A 18 9.49 3.66 11.08
C SER A 18 9.60 2.41 10.21
N GLU A 19 10.77 2.23 9.61
CA GLU A 19 11.04 1.06 8.80
C GLU A 19 10.87 -0.22 9.63
N ASP A 20 11.39 -0.24 10.86
CA ASP A 20 11.28 -1.42 11.72
C ASP A 20 9.83 -1.72 12.08
N GLU A 21 9.04 -0.70 12.37
CA GLU A 21 7.62 -0.91 12.65
C GLU A 21 6.90 -1.57 11.48
N ILE A 22 7.19 -1.10 10.26
CA ILE A 22 6.55 -1.65 9.07
C ILE A 22 7.02 -3.07 8.80
N ILE A 23 8.32 -3.34 8.94
CA ILE A 23 8.84 -4.68 8.73
C ILE A 23 8.16 -5.67 9.67
N GLU A 24 8.07 -5.34 10.95
CA GLU A 24 7.45 -6.23 11.93
C GLU A 24 5.97 -6.45 11.64
N THR A 25 5.25 -5.35 11.36
CA THR A 25 3.82 -5.43 11.11
C THR A 25 3.51 -6.23 9.84
N ALA A 26 4.24 -5.96 8.78
CA ALA A 26 4.01 -6.65 7.50
C ALA A 26 4.42 -8.12 7.57
N ALA A 27 5.54 -8.42 8.25
CA ALA A 27 5.99 -9.81 8.40
C ALA A 27 4.94 -10.62 9.16
N ALA A 28 4.40 -10.08 10.24
CA ALA A 28 3.36 -10.74 11.00
C ALA A 28 2.09 -10.94 10.15
N PHE A 29 1.73 -9.92 9.40
CA PHE A 29 0.54 -9.98 8.56
C PHE A 29 0.65 -11.07 7.48
N PHE A 30 1.79 -11.12 6.80
CA PHE A 30 1.99 -12.13 5.76
C PHE A 30 2.35 -13.51 6.31
N GLY A 31 2.77 -13.60 7.56
CA GLY A 31 3.24 -14.85 8.13
C GLY A 31 4.62 -15.25 7.62
N VAL A 32 5.48 -14.27 7.37
CA VAL A 32 6.85 -14.51 6.90
C VAL A 32 7.85 -13.90 7.89
N THR A 33 9.13 -14.12 7.63
CA THR A 33 10.17 -13.60 8.53
C THR A 33 10.43 -12.12 8.26
N ALA A 34 11.03 -11.45 9.25
CA ALA A 34 11.44 -10.07 9.10
C ALA A 34 12.47 -9.91 7.97
N GLU A 35 13.35 -10.89 7.80
CA GLU A 35 14.33 -10.84 6.72
C GLU A 35 13.65 -10.84 5.36
N THR A 36 12.61 -11.67 5.20
CA THR A 36 11.86 -11.74 3.94
C THR A 36 11.23 -10.39 3.62
N MET A 37 10.63 -9.75 4.63
CA MET A 37 9.99 -8.45 4.41
C MET A 37 11.00 -7.32 4.28
N GLY A 38 12.13 -7.44 4.96
CA GLY A 38 13.07 -6.35 5.09
C GLY A 38 13.58 -5.79 3.77
N GLU A 39 13.87 -6.66 2.82
CA GLU A 39 14.41 -6.19 1.53
C GLU A 39 13.39 -5.35 0.76
N ALA A 40 12.15 -5.83 0.67
CA ALA A 40 11.12 -5.10 -0.07
C ALA A 40 10.78 -3.79 0.63
N VAL A 41 10.62 -3.83 1.96
CA VAL A 41 10.30 -2.63 2.74
C VAL A 41 11.43 -1.61 2.62
N HIS A 42 12.68 -2.07 2.70
CA HIS A 42 13.82 -1.17 2.61
C HIS A 42 13.84 -0.44 1.26
N GLU A 43 13.52 -1.15 0.18
CA GLU A 43 13.48 -0.54 -1.15
C GLU A 43 12.44 0.59 -1.21
N VAL A 44 11.25 0.34 -0.64
CA VAL A 44 10.19 1.36 -0.63
C VAL A 44 10.60 2.56 0.23
N PHE A 45 11.18 2.30 1.40
CA PHE A 45 11.64 3.38 2.28
C PHE A 45 12.78 4.19 1.64
N SER A 46 13.65 3.53 0.88
CA SER A 46 14.70 4.25 0.17
C SER A 46 14.14 5.20 -0.88
N SER A 47 13.01 4.84 -1.47
CA SER A 47 12.39 5.67 -2.51
C SER A 47 11.52 6.78 -1.93
N TYR A 48 10.77 6.50 -0.86
CA TYR A 48 9.72 7.42 -0.41
C TYR A 48 9.78 7.75 1.08
N GLY A 49 10.65 7.11 1.85
CA GLY A 49 10.76 7.41 3.27
C GLY A 49 9.71 6.70 4.11
N GLU A 50 9.24 7.38 5.15
CA GLU A 50 8.33 6.81 6.12
C GLU A 50 6.87 7.10 5.77
N PRO A 51 6.02 6.07 5.71
CA PRO A 51 4.60 6.28 5.42
C PRO A 51 3.87 6.75 6.68
N ASN A 52 2.77 7.47 6.49
CA ASN A 52 1.95 7.89 7.63
C ASN A 52 0.72 7.00 7.82
N ALA A 53 0.55 5.98 6.98
CA ALA A 53 -0.55 5.03 7.13
C ALA A 53 -0.20 3.74 6.40
N PHE A 54 -0.96 2.67 6.71
CA PHE A 54 -0.88 1.45 5.92
C PHE A 54 -2.27 0.83 5.83
N ILE A 55 -2.44 -0.07 4.86
CA ILE A 55 -3.68 -0.81 4.68
C ILE A 55 -3.34 -2.29 4.72
N GLN A 56 -4.05 -3.06 5.52
CA GLN A 56 -3.94 -4.52 5.55
C GLN A 56 -5.22 -5.10 4.99
N GLY A 57 -5.12 -6.00 4.04
CA GLY A 57 -6.31 -6.59 3.49
C GLY A 57 -6.03 -7.76 2.58
N GLU A 58 -7.06 -8.15 1.85
CA GLU A 58 -7.00 -9.26 0.91
C GLU A 58 -7.64 -8.84 -0.38
N GLU A 59 -7.15 -9.40 -1.48
CA GLU A 59 -7.79 -9.17 -2.76
C GLU A 59 -7.84 -10.47 -3.55
N GLY A 60 -8.77 -10.53 -4.49
CA GLY A 60 -8.92 -11.69 -5.36
C GLY A 60 -9.58 -11.30 -6.65
N SER A 61 -9.63 -12.24 -7.58
CA SER A 61 -10.32 -12.02 -8.84
C SER A 61 -11.82 -12.09 -8.60
N GLY A 62 -12.54 -11.11 -9.17
CA GLY A 62 -13.98 -11.11 -9.03
C GLY A 62 -14.63 -12.10 -9.94
N ALA A 63 -15.65 -12.78 -9.43
CA ALA A 63 -16.47 -13.63 -10.24
C ALA A 63 -17.44 -12.84 -11.08
N ILE A 64 -17.67 -11.59 -10.73
CA ILE A 64 -18.67 -10.74 -11.36
C ILE A 64 -18.15 -10.10 -12.63
N ILE A 65 -16.91 -9.59 -12.58
CA ILE A 65 -16.29 -8.91 -13.72
C ILE A 65 -14.97 -9.59 -14.05
N ILE A 66 -14.88 -10.14 -15.24
CA ILE A 66 -13.65 -10.79 -15.71
C ILE A 66 -12.60 -9.70 -15.92
N GLY A 67 -11.38 -9.96 -15.41
CA GLY A 67 -10.28 -9.01 -15.57
C GLY A 67 -10.18 -7.99 -14.48
N ALA A 68 -11.05 -8.05 -13.48
CA ALA A 68 -10.98 -7.16 -12.32
C ALA A 68 -10.57 -7.95 -11.08
N ARG A 69 -9.93 -7.25 -10.17
CA ARG A 69 -9.68 -7.78 -8.82
C ARG A 69 -10.30 -6.83 -7.82
N TYR A 70 -10.74 -7.41 -6.73
CA TYR A 70 -11.43 -6.68 -5.66
C TYR A 70 -10.73 -6.95 -4.35
N GLY A 71 -10.65 -5.93 -3.51
CA GLY A 71 -10.04 -6.09 -2.22
C GLY A 71 -10.83 -5.42 -1.12
N SER A 72 -10.52 -5.82 0.10
CA SER A 72 -11.09 -5.19 1.29
C SER A 72 -10.06 -5.24 2.40
N GLY A 73 -10.07 -4.24 3.25
CA GLY A 73 -9.13 -4.19 4.34
C GLY A 73 -9.37 -3.03 5.28
N THR A 74 -8.36 -2.77 6.08
CA THR A 74 -8.40 -1.71 7.09
C THR A 74 -7.23 -0.78 6.90
N LEU A 75 -7.54 0.51 6.80
CA LEU A 75 -6.56 1.59 6.80
C LEU A 75 -6.25 1.94 8.25
N VAL A 76 -4.98 2.05 8.58
CA VAL A 76 -4.53 2.42 9.94
C VAL A 76 -3.55 3.57 9.83
N MET A 77 -3.95 4.74 10.30
CA MET A 77 -3.06 5.89 10.31
C MET A 77 -2.21 5.89 11.57
N LYS A 78 -0.97 6.30 11.46
CA LYS A 78 -0.08 6.38 12.61
C LYS A 78 -0.62 7.35 13.66
N SER A 79 -1.34 8.38 13.23
CA SER A 79 -1.95 9.34 14.14
C SER A 79 -3.14 8.77 14.92
N GLY A 80 -3.65 7.58 14.54
CA GLY A 80 -4.68 6.88 15.29
C GLY A 80 -5.92 6.47 14.52
N PRO A 81 -6.47 7.28 13.64
CA PRO A 81 -7.71 6.92 12.93
C PRO A 81 -7.57 5.65 12.10
N THR A 82 -8.66 4.89 12.03
CA THR A 82 -8.75 3.70 11.18
C THR A 82 -10.01 3.81 10.33
N ALA A 83 -10.03 3.08 9.22
CA ALA A 83 -11.18 3.07 8.33
C ALA A 83 -11.24 1.77 7.55
N ASN A 84 -12.45 1.31 7.29
CA ASN A 84 -12.65 0.17 6.40
C ASN A 84 -12.54 0.67 4.96
N VAL A 85 -11.84 -0.08 4.13
CA VAL A 85 -11.64 0.31 2.74
C VAL A 85 -11.94 -0.87 1.84
N PHE A 86 -12.50 -0.58 0.68
CA PHE A 86 -12.74 -1.55 -0.38
C PHE A 86 -12.13 -0.97 -1.64
N TRP A 87 -11.52 -1.83 -2.46
CA TRP A 87 -10.91 -1.32 -3.69
C TRP A 87 -11.16 -2.26 -4.86
N GLN A 88 -10.99 -1.71 -6.03
CA GLN A 88 -11.10 -2.42 -7.28
C GLN A 88 -9.99 -1.97 -8.21
N GLY A 89 -9.46 -2.90 -8.98
CA GLY A 89 -8.47 -2.58 -10.00
C GLY A 89 -8.47 -3.66 -11.07
N PRO A 90 -7.68 -3.48 -12.13
CA PRO A 90 -7.54 -4.54 -13.13
C PRO A 90 -6.73 -5.69 -12.55
N SER A 91 -7.05 -6.92 -12.96
CA SER A 91 -6.31 -8.10 -12.56
C SER A 91 -5.09 -8.36 -13.44
N ALA A 92 -5.00 -7.70 -14.57
CA ALA A 92 -3.90 -7.88 -15.50
C ALA A 92 -2.56 -7.50 -14.87
N GLY A 93 -1.54 -8.29 -15.11
CA GLY A 93 -0.20 -7.99 -14.65
C GLY A 93 0.25 -8.76 -13.42
N TRP A 94 -0.67 -9.37 -12.70
CA TRP A 94 -0.34 -10.16 -11.52
C TRP A 94 -0.88 -11.57 -11.68
N ASP A 95 -0.08 -12.56 -11.30
CA ASP A 95 -0.51 -13.94 -11.26
C ASP A 95 -0.80 -14.31 -9.81
N PHE A 96 -2.05 -14.66 -9.54
CA PHE A 96 -2.45 -15.06 -8.20
C PHE A 96 -2.40 -16.58 -8.09
N GLY A 97 -1.80 -17.06 -7.00
CA GLY A 97 -1.66 -18.49 -6.76
C GLY A 97 -2.88 -19.15 -6.18
N GLY A 98 -3.96 -18.40 -6.00
CA GLY A 98 -5.19 -18.93 -5.41
C GLY A 98 -6.31 -17.93 -5.51
N ASP A 99 -7.35 -18.15 -4.71
CA ASP A 99 -8.56 -17.34 -4.79
C ASP A 99 -8.38 -15.93 -4.23
N ALA A 100 -7.49 -15.79 -3.27
CA ALA A 100 -7.25 -14.50 -2.63
C ALA A 100 -5.79 -14.38 -2.23
N ALA A 101 -5.31 -13.15 -2.19
CA ALA A 101 -3.94 -12.84 -1.78
C ALA A 101 -3.97 -11.73 -0.74
N LYS A 102 -3.08 -11.83 0.24
CA LYS A 102 -2.91 -10.77 1.22
C LYS A 102 -2.18 -9.60 0.59
N VAL A 103 -2.61 -8.40 0.92
CA VAL A 103 -2.01 -7.17 0.43
C VAL A 103 -1.73 -6.26 1.60
N PHE A 104 -0.52 -5.72 1.65
CA PHE A 104 -0.11 -4.74 2.65
C PHE A 104 0.33 -3.50 1.89
N THR A 105 -0.41 -2.40 2.03
CA THR A 105 -0.16 -1.18 1.27
C THR A 105 0.39 -0.09 2.16
N LEU A 106 1.58 0.42 1.83
CA LEU A 106 2.11 1.59 2.49
C LEU A 106 1.49 2.84 1.88
N VAL A 107 1.15 3.81 2.73
CA VAL A 107 0.46 5.02 2.28
C VAL A 107 1.26 6.24 2.74
N TYR A 108 1.57 7.12 1.79
CA TYR A 108 2.39 8.31 2.04
C TYR A 108 1.57 9.57 1.86
N ASP A 109 1.78 10.51 2.76
CA ASP A 109 1.21 11.86 2.66
C ASP A 109 -0.31 11.88 2.57
N LEU A 110 -0.96 10.95 3.30
CA LEU A 110 -2.41 10.93 3.38
C LEU A 110 -2.87 11.97 4.39
N PRO A 111 -3.60 13.01 3.96
CA PRO A 111 -3.96 14.10 4.90
C PRO A 111 -4.92 13.65 6.00
N ASP A 112 -5.84 12.76 5.68
CA ASP A 112 -6.78 12.19 6.63
C ASP A 112 -7.31 10.88 6.06
N ALA A 113 -7.99 10.09 6.88
CA ALA A 113 -8.47 8.78 6.45
C ALA A 113 -9.43 8.86 5.27
N GLY A 114 -10.27 9.90 5.23
CA GLY A 114 -11.24 10.05 4.15
C GLY A 114 -10.63 10.31 2.78
N SER A 115 -9.41 10.81 2.75
CA SER A 115 -8.74 11.09 1.49
C SER A 115 -8.33 9.84 0.73
N ILE A 116 -8.43 8.66 1.33
CA ILE A 116 -8.11 7.42 0.63
C ILE A 116 -9.18 7.08 -0.43
N TYR A 117 -10.41 7.58 -0.28
CA TYR A 117 -11.53 7.17 -1.13
C TYR A 117 -11.53 7.89 -2.46
N GLN A 118 -10.60 7.49 -3.31
CA GLN A 118 -10.48 8.03 -4.65
C GLN A 118 -9.72 7.03 -5.52
N ARG A 119 -9.53 7.36 -6.78
CA ARG A 119 -8.82 6.51 -7.72
C ARG A 119 -7.36 6.93 -7.78
N PHE A 120 -6.47 5.94 -7.68
CA PHE A 120 -5.03 6.15 -7.75
C PHE A 120 -4.47 5.44 -8.98
N PRO A 121 -4.06 6.19 -10.00
CA PRO A 121 -3.45 5.56 -11.18
C PRO A 121 -2.09 4.96 -10.85
N GLY A 122 -1.76 3.89 -11.55
CA GLY A 122 -0.46 3.25 -11.38
C GLY A 122 0.63 4.08 -12.01
N VAL A 123 1.82 4.05 -11.39
CA VAL A 123 2.99 4.71 -11.94
C VAL A 123 3.68 3.72 -12.89
N SER A 124 3.78 4.10 -14.17
CA SER A 124 4.33 3.23 -15.20
C SER A 124 5.77 2.83 -14.88
N GLY A 125 6.07 1.55 -15.08
CA GLY A 125 7.42 1.05 -14.88
C GLY A 125 7.85 0.94 -13.43
N SER A 126 6.93 1.12 -12.49
CA SER A 126 7.29 1.13 -11.06
C SER A 126 7.28 -0.26 -10.43
N ALA A 127 6.73 -1.27 -11.10
CA ALA A 127 6.58 -2.60 -10.50
C ALA A 127 7.92 -3.31 -10.37
N PHE A 128 8.14 -3.95 -9.23
CA PHE A 128 9.34 -4.76 -9.01
C PHE A 128 9.03 -5.93 -8.08
N PHE A 129 9.97 -6.86 -8.00
CA PHE A 129 9.81 -8.08 -7.24
C PHE A 129 11.10 -8.33 -6.45
N ILE A 130 10.99 -8.41 -5.14
CA ILE A 130 12.15 -8.63 -4.27
C ILE A 130 11.76 -9.64 -3.19
N GLY A 131 12.56 -10.72 -3.06
CA GLY A 131 12.36 -11.67 -1.97
C GLY A 131 11.00 -12.33 -1.94
N GLY A 132 10.37 -12.50 -3.10
CA GLY A 132 9.04 -13.07 -3.16
C GLY A 132 7.92 -12.07 -2.92
N ILE A 133 8.25 -10.78 -2.80
CA ILE A 133 7.27 -9.72 -2.59
C ILE A 133 7.18 -8.88 -3.85
N GLY A 134 5.97 -8.77 -4.40
CA GLY A 134 5.71 -7.91 -5.55
C GLY A 134 5.22 -6.55 -5.09
N VAL A 135 5.75 -5.48 -5.67
CA VAL A 135 5.42 -4.12 -5.30
C VAL A 135 5.22 -3.29 -6.56
N ASN A 136 4.26 -2.39 -6.52
CA ASN A 136 4.14 -1.36 -7.53
C ASN A 136 3.64 -0.09 -6.85
N TYR A 137 3.77 1.04 -7.54
CA TYR A 137 3.36 2.33 -6.96
C TYR A 137 2.16 2.89 -7.69
N HIS A 138 1.31 3.56 -6.90
CA HIS A 138 0.19 4.34 -7.41
C HIS A 138 0.33 5.73 -6.84
N GLN A 139 -0.07 6.73 -7.59
CA GLN A 139 0.05 8.11 -7.11
C GLN A 139 -1.10 8.96 -7.60
N ARG A 140 -1.64 9.76 -6.69
CA ARG A 140 -2.59 10.80 -7.04
C ARG A 140 -2.25 12.04 -6.22
N GLY A 141 -1.82 13.11 -6.92
CA GLY A 141 -1.32 14.28 -6.23
C GLY A 141 -0.10 13.91 -5.39
N ASP A 142 -0.12 14.28 -4.13
CA ASP A 142 0.98 13.98 -3.22
C ASP A 142 0.84 12.63 -2.52
N ILE A 143 -0.31 11.97 -2.65
CA ILE A 143 -0.54 10.68 -1.99
C ILE A 143 0.05 9.57 -2.83
N ILE A 144 0.90 8.76 -2.21
CA ILE A 144 1.54 7.63 -2.87
C ILE A 144 1.15 6.35 -2.14
N LEU A 145 0.80 5.33 -2.91
CA LEU A 145 0.49 4.00 -2.39
C LEU A 145 1.52 3.02 -2.89
N ALA A 146 1.96 2.13 -2.01
CA ALA A 146 2.89 1.06 -2.36
C ALA A 146 2.31 -0.28 -1.92
N PRO A 147 1.41 -0.87 -2.71
CA PRO A 147 0.88 -2.20 -2.39
C PRO A 147 1.97 -3.26 -2.50
N MET A 148 2.06 -4.10 -1.48
CA MET A 148 2.99 -5.23 -1.43
C MET A 148 2.17 -6.51 -1.36
N ARG A 149 2.55 -7.49 -2.19
CA ARG A 149 1.84 -8.77 -2.30
C ARG A 149 2.84 -9.91 -2.24
N ALA A 150 2.60 -10.87 -1.37
CA ALA A 150 3.46 -12.03 -1.23
C ALA A 150 2.94 -13.19 -2.08
N GLY A 151 3.85 -13.99 -2.65
CA GLY A 151 3.48 -15.18 -3.38
C GLY A 151 2.79 -14.91 -4.71
N VAL A 152 2.94 -13.71 -5.25
CA VAL A 152 2.31 -13.29 -6.50
C VAL A 152 3.38 -13.06 -7.54
N GLY A 153 3.22 -13.65 -8.71
CA GLY A 153 4.12 -13.42 -9.83
C GLY A 153 3.73 -12.16 -10.59
N LEU A 154 4.74 -11.42 -11.04
CA LEU A 154 4.55 -10.23 -11.86
C LEU A 154 4.76 -10.58 -13.31
N ARG A 155 3.80 -10.28 -14.17
CA ARG A 155 3.95 -10.46 -15.60
C ARG A 155 4.80 -9.35 -16.19
N LEU A 156 5.75 -9.74 -17.02
CA LEU A 156 6.58 -8.75 -17.71
C LEU A 156 5.71 -7.89 -18.61
N GLY A 157 5.96 -6.59 -18.54
CA GLY A 157 5.21 -5.63 -19.34
C GLY A 157 3.82 -5.35 -18.82
N ALA A 158 3.53 -5.76 -17.61
CA ALA A 158 2.22 -5.55 -17.02
C ALA A 158 1.89 -4.08 -16.90
N ASN A 159 0.67 -3.76 -17.24
CA ASN A 159 0.12 -2.43 -16.98
C ASN A 159 -0.76 -2.57 -15.74
N ILE A 160 -0.31 -2.01 -14.64
CA ILE A 160 -0.99 -2.15 -13.35
C ILE A 160 -2.30 -1.36 -13.32
N GLY A 161 -2.38 -0.26 -14.09
CA GLY A 161 -3.62 0.47 -14.22
C GLY A 161 -3.91 1.38 -13.04
N TYR A 162 -4.88 0.99 -12.23
CA TYR A 162 -5.34 1.86 -11.15
C TYR A 162 -5.85 1.05 -9.96
N LEU A 163 -6.02 1.74 -8.82
CA LEU A 163 -6.78 1.24 -7.68
C LEU A 163 -7.82 2.28 -7.33
N ASN A 164 -9.07 1.85 -7.25
CA ASN A 164 -10.18 2.73 -6.93
C ASN A 164 -10.74 2.33 -5.57
N PHE A 165 -10.60 3.20 -4.58
CA PHE A 165 -11.00 2.91 -3.21
C PHE A 165 -12.38 3.47 -2.89
N ARG A 166 -13.17 2.70 -2.17
CA ARG A 166 -14.53 3.05 -1.79
C ARG A 166 -14.82 2.70 -0.34
N ARG A 167 -15.83 3.37 0.22
CA ARG A 167 -16.25 3.12 1.60
C ARG A 167 -17.03 1.83 1.73
N GLU A 168 -17.69 1.41 0.67
CA GLU A 168 -18.55 0.23 0.68
C GLU A 168 -18.29 -0.60 -0.55
N ARG A 169 -18.54 -1.89 -0.40
CA ARG A 169 -18.43 -2.82 -1.52
C ARG A 169 -19.61 -2.60 -2.46
N ASP A 170 -19.32 -2.59 -3.75
CA ASP A 170 -20.38 -2.47 -4.76
C ASP A 170 -21.21 -3.73 -4.92
#